data_f558e584cbb748bab5cb23c6f7162c35
#
_entry.id   f558e584cbb748bab5cb23c6f7162c35
#
_cell.length_a   1.000
_cell.length_b   1.000
_cell.length_c   1.000
_cell.angle_alpha   90.00
_cell.angle_beta   90.00
_cell.angle_gamma   90.00
#
_symmetry.space_group_name_H-M   'P 1'
#
loop_
_entity.id
_entity.type
_entity.pdbx_description
1 polymer ?
#
loop_
_entity_poly.entity_id
_entity_poly.type
_entity_poly.pdbx_seq_one_letter_code
_entity_poly.pdbx_strand_id
1 'polypeptide(L)'
;NHHIDLIGVSAPGVINEDSLVLSKAAKNVQTMYMTNINKEIELRLKRPTYSLNDGKSAGYCELMIGNGKGSQSSVYFIIGTGIGGCICYKDEIIQGVDRIAGEFSTLPLDFSPTKKGRFKRLGEIASISALIEMYNSRSPVPLKTGEDICNKYLNHDVLAQDIIHQWCKNIILGLSIIIM
;
A
#
# COMPACT_ATOMS: atom_id res chain seq x y z
N ASN A 1 32.06 16.10 -7.86
CA ASN A 1 30.92 16.75 -7.21
C ASN A 1 29.71 16.62 -8.14
N HIS A 2 28.69 15.87 -7.73
CA HIS A 2 27.43 15.81 -8.47
C HIS A 2 26.55 16.98 -7.98
N HIS A 3 25.98 17.72 -8.93
CA HIS A 3 25.00 18.74 -8.64
C HIS A 3 23.63 18.07 -8.49
N ILE A 4 22.93 18.36 -7.41
CA ILE A 4 21.57 17.86 -7.16
C ILE A 4 20.63 19.05 -7.37
N ASP A 5 19.75 18.94 -8.36
CA ASP A 5 18.77 19.98 -8.70
C ASP A 5 17.47 19.81 -7.96
N LEU A 6 17.07 18.55 -7.68
CA LEU A 6 15.74 18.19 -7.20
C LEU A 6 15.82 16.99 -6.26
N ILE A 7 14.93 16.94 -5.26
CA ILE A 7 14.76 15.81 -4.34
C ILE A 7 13.35 15.24 -4.52
N GLY A 8 13.27 13.95 -4.85
CA GLY A 8 12.03 13.18 -4.82
C GLY A 8 11.93 12.37 -3.52
N VAL A 9 10.77 12.38 -2.87
CA VAL A 9 10.52 11.64 -1.64
C VAL A 9 9.33 10.71 -1.82
N SER A 10 9.57 9.41 -1.66
CA SER A 10 8.52 8.41 -1.52
C SER A 10 8.30 8.14 -0.04
N ALA A 11 7.11 8.44 0.47
CA ALA A 11 6.82 8.32 1.90
C ALA A 11 5.48 7.62 2.15
N PRO A 12 5.36 6.84 3.24
CA PRO A 12 4.12 6.18 3.58
C PRO A 12 3.08 7.18 4.08
N GLY A 13 1.81 6.82 3.89
CA GLY A 13 0.65 7.59 4.34
C GLY A 13 0.07 8.54 3.29
N VAL A 14 -1.08 9.12 3.61
CA VAL A 14 -1.74 10.11 2.75
C VAL A 14 -1.00 11.44 2.86
N ILE A 15 -0.50 11.93 1.73
CA ILE A 15 0.20 13.22 1.62
C ILE A 15 -0.67 14.15 0.78
N ASN A 16 -1.11 15.27 1.36
CA ASN A 16 -1.99 16.22 0.67
C ASN A 16 -1.23 17.15 -0.30
N GLU A 17 -1.92 18.11 -0.88
CA GLU A 17 -1.35 19.07 -1.84
C GLU A 17 -0.27 19.95 -1.22
N ASP A 18 -0.39 20.27 0.06
CA ASP A 18 0.59 21.05 0.82
C ASP A 18 1.76 20.19 1.33
N SER A 19 1.86 18.94 0.89
CA SER A 19 2.87 17.99 1.35
C SER A 19 2.81 17.65 2.84
N LEU A 20 1.61 17.82 3.46
CA LEU A 20 1.35 17.40 4.83
C LEU A 20 0.97 15.91 4.88
N VAL A 21 1.53 15.19 5.82
CA VAL A 21 1.15 13.80 6.10
C VAL A 21 -0.12 13.77 6.94
N LEU A 22 -1.23 13.35 6.34
CA LEU A 22 -2.56 13.36 6.97
C LEU A 22 -2.94 12.04 7.65
N SER A 23 -2.14 10.98 7.51
CA SER A 23 -2.46 9.68 8.07
C SER A 23 -1.49 9.23 9.15
N LYS A 24 -2.01 8.47 10.11
CA LYS A 24 -1.23 7.77 11.15
C LYS A 24 -1.06 6.29 10.76
N ALA A 25 -0.85 6.00 9.48
CA ALA A 25 -1.01 4.67 8.88
C ALA A 25 -0.13 3.57 9.51
N ALA A 26 1.04 3.90 10.03
CA ALA A 26 1.91 2.94 10.70
C ALA A 26 2.53 3.56 11.95
N LYS A 27 2.86 2.72 12.94
CA LYS A 27 3.49 3.18 14.20
C LYS A 27 4.77 3.97 13.96
N ASN A 28 5.55 3.58 12.96
CA ASN A 28 6.82 4.21 12.58
C ASN A 28 6.65 5.57 11.89
N VAL A 29 5.43 5.88 11.43
CA VAL A 29 5.12 7.10 10.66
C VAL A 29 4.36 8.13 11.48
N GLN A 30 4.00 7.78 12.72
CA GLN A 30 3.26 8.69 13.61
C GLN A 30 4.02 10.01 13.85
N THR A 31 5.35 9.96 13.85
CA THR A 31 6.21 11.14 13.97
C THR A 31 6.09 12.10 12.78
N MET A 32 5.66 11.61 11.62
CA MET A 32 5.47 12.42 10.40
C MET A 32 4.06 13.04 10.31
N TYR A 33 3.13 12.62 11.18
CA TYR A 33 1.76 13.15 11.13
C TYR A 33 1.75 14.67 11.29
N MET A 34 1.04 15.37 10.40
CA MET A 34 0.99 16.83 10.29
C MET A 34 2.34 17.49 10.00
N THR A 35 3.33 16.74 9.54
CA THR A 35 4.61 17.29 9.08
C THR A 35 4.51 17.61 7.58
N ASN A 36 4.99 18.79 7.19
CA ASN A 36 5.20 19.14 5.78
C ASN A 36 6.58 18.60 5.37
N ILE A 37 6.60 17.46 4.67
CA ILE A 37 7.84 16.76 4.30
C ILE A 37 8.73 17.62 3.41
N ASN A 38 8.15 18.27 2.40
CA ASN A 38 8.92 19.07 1.45
C ASN A 38 9.64 20.20 2.17
N LYS A 39 8.90 20.98 2.96
CA LYS A 39 9.45 22.12 3.71
C LYS A 39 10.57 21.70 4.67
N GLU A 40 10.40 20.57 5.37
CA GLU A 40 11.40 20.07 6.31
C GLU A 40 12.72 19.68 5.61
N ILE A 41 12.64 19.10 4.42
CA ILE A 41 13.81 18.71 3.64
C ILE A 41 14.45 19.92 2.97
N GLU A 42 13.65 20.80 2.36
CA GLU A 42 14.12 22.03 1.71
C GLU A 42 14.88 22.96 2.69
N LEU A 43 14.39 23.07 3.93
CA LEU A 43 15.06 23.85 4.97
C LEU A 43 16.47 23.32 5.27
N ARG A 44 16.66 22.00 5.23
CA ARG A 44 17.92 21.34 5.56
C ARG A 44 18.88 21.24 4.37
N LEU A 45 18.35 20.89 3.21
CA LEU A 45 19.16 20.54 2.05
C LEU A 45 19.22 21.64 0.99
N LYS A 46 18.42 22.70 1.15
CA LYS A 46 18.38 23.86 0.24
C LYS A 46 18.16 23.45 -1.22
N ARG A 47 17.29 22.47 -1.44
CA ARG A 47 16.90 21.99 -2.77
C ARG A 47 15.39 21.83 -2.86
N PRO A 48 14.78 22.12 -4.00
CA PRO A 48 13.36 21.84 -4.25
C PRO A 48 13.05 20.37 -3.97
N THR A 49 11.96 20.12 -3.24
CA THR A 49 11.57 18.78 -2.83
C THR A 49 10.12 18.50 -3.21
N TYR A 50 9.87 17.29 -3.73
CA TYR A 50 8.53 16.81 -4.05
C TYR A 50 8.31 15.47 -3.35
N SER A 51 7.22 15.35 -2.62
CA SER A 51 6.85 14.10 -1.94
C SER A 51 5.57 13.51 -2.51
N LEU A 52 5.54 12.19 -2.55
CA LEU A 52 4.40 11.41 -2.98
C LEU A 52 4.25 10.18 -2.06
N ASN A 53 3.01 9.69 -1.92
CA ASN A 53 2.76 8.42 -1.24
C ASN A 53 3.56 7.28 -1.89
N ASP A 54 4.03 6.32 -1.11
CA ASP A 54 4.89 5.21 -1.56
C ASP A 54 4.21 4.31 -2.62
N GLY A 55 2.94 3.96 -2.42
CA GLY A 55 2.17 3.20 -3.41
C GLY A 55 1.96 3.98 -4.72
N LYS A 56 1.69 5.28 -4.61
CA LYS A 56 1.56 6.16 -5.79
C LYS A 56 2.90 6.35 -6.51
N SER A 57 3.99 6.49 -5.76
CA SER A 57 5.33 6.58 -6.33
C SER A 57 5.70 5.34 -7.15
N ALA A 58 5.41 4.16 -6.60
CA ALA A 58 5.64 2.89 -7.29
C ALA A 58 4.78 2.76 -8.56
N GLY A 59 3.48 3.06 -8.47
CA GLY A 59 2.59 3.02 -9.64
C GLY A 59 2.96 4.04 -10.70
N TYR A 60 3.36 5.25 -10.32
CA TYR A 60 3.82 6.27 -11.25
C TYR A 60 5.14 5.88 -11.95
N CYS A 61 6.05 5.24 -11.23
CA CYS A 61 7.27 4.70 -11.81
C CYS A 61 6.95 3.64 -12.88
N GLU A 62 6.03 2.72 -12.59
CA GLU A 62 5.56 1.72 -13.55
C GLU A 62 4.90 2.34 -14.79
N LEU A 63 4.15 3.42 -14.62
CA LEU A 63 3.56 4.16 -15.73
C LEU A 63 4.63 4.81 -16.63
N MET A 64 5.62 5.47 -16.02
CA MET A 64 6.58 6.28 -16.76
C MET A 64 7.68 5.45 -17.42
N ILE A 65 8.21 4.45 -16.74
CA ILE A 65 9.38 3.68 -17.20
C ILE A 65 9.23 2.16 -17.10
N GLY A 66 8.11 1.66 -16.53
CA GLY A 66 7.84 0.23 -16.36
C GLY A 66 6.82 -0.32 -17.36
N ASN A 67 6.12 -1.38 -16.94
CA ASN A 67 5.16 -2.11 -17.77
C ASN A 67 3.89 -1.32 -18.13
N GLY A 68 3.61 -0.23 -17.43
CA GLY A 68 2.47 0.65 -17.69
C GLY A 68 2.71 1.71 -18.76
N LYS A 69 3.94 1.81 -19.28
CA LYS A 69 4.30 2.85 -20.24
C LYS A 69 3.42 2.84 -21.50
N GLY A 70 2.84 3.99 -21.80
CA GLY A 70 1.94 4.17 -22.93
C GLY A 70 0.50 3.68 -22.69
N SER A 71 0.15 3.25 -21.49
CA SER A 71 -1.21 2.88 -21.14
C SER A 71 -2.11 4.10 -21.08
N GLN A 72 -3.31 4.01 -21.67
CA GLN A 72 -4.35 5.06 -21.59
C GLN A 72 -4.93 5.15 -20.18
N SER A 73 -5.11 4.00 -19.52
CA SER A 73 -5.64 3.88 -18.17
C SER A 73 -4.97 2.70 -17.51
N SER A 74 -4.51 2.86 -16.28
CA SER A 74 -3.85 1.80 -15.52
C SER A 74 -4.16 1.89 -14.03
N VAL A 75 -4.20 0.71 -13.41
CA VAL A 75 -4.33 0.54 -11.97
C VAL A 75 -3.15 -0.30 -11.49
N TYR A 76 -2.49 0.18 -10.46
CA TYR A 76 -1.39 -0.50 -9.81
C TYR A 76 -1.85 -0.94 -8.42
N PHE A 77 -1.85 -2.24 -8.20
CA PHE A 77 -2.25 -2.86 -6.94
C PHE A 77 -1.02 -3.47 -6.29
N ILE A 78 -0.61 -2.91 -5.17
CA ILE A 78 0.66 -3.22 -4.52
C ILE A 78 0.41 -3.98 -3.24
N ILE A 79 0.86 -5.24 -3.19
CA ILE A 79 0.74 -6.11 -2.02
C ILE A 79 2.07 -6.08 -1.26
N GLY A 80 2.05 -5.45 -0.10
CA GLY A 80 3.19 -5.37 0.81
C GLY A 80 2.75 -5.64 2.25
N THR A 81 3.42 -5.04 3.21
CA THR A 81 3.00 -5.04 4.62
C THR A 81 1.55 -4.58 4.78
N GLY A 82 1.15 -3.59 3.96
CA GLY A 82 -0.22 -3.17 3.71
C GLY A 82 -0.63 -3.44 2.26
N ILE A 83 -1.73 -2.82 1.83
CA ILE A 83 -2.13 -2.73 0.42
C ILE A 83 -1.95 -1.28 -0.01
N GLY A 84 -1.09 -1.05 -0.99
CA GLY A 84 -0.93 0.22 -1.65
C GLY A 84 -1.61 0.25 -3.00
N GLY A 85 -1.68 1.44 -3.62
CA GLY A 85 -2.18 1.52 -4.96
C GLY A 85 -2.01 2.88 -5.62
N CYS A 86 -2.21 2.85 -6.95
CA CYS A 86 -2.18 4.03 -7.79
C CYS A 86 -3.16 3.83 -8.94
N ILE A 87 -3.89 4.87 -9.27
CA ILE A 87 -4.76 4.91 -10.45
C ILE A 87 -4.20 5.99 -11.36
N CYS A 88 -3.99 5.66 -12.63
CA CYS A 88 -3.49 6.60 -13.61
C CYS A 88 -4.41 6.66 -14.83
N TYR A 89 -4.50 7.84 -15.41
CA TYR A 89 -5.14 8.08 -16.69
C TYR A 89 -4.20 8.92 -17.55
N LYS A 90 -3.86 8.43 -18.73
CA LYS A 90 -2.74 8.94 -19.53
C LYS A 90 -1.46 8.93 -18.69
N ASP A 91 -0.72 10.02 -18.69
CA ASP A 91 0.57 10.13 -17.99
C ASP A 91 0.41 10.75 -16.56
N GLU A 92 -0.83 10.78 -16.03
CA GLU A 92 -1.14 11.45 -14.75
C GLU A 92 -1.71 10.49 -13.72
N ILE A 93 -1.36 10.73 -12.45
CA ILE A 93 -1.97 10.06 -11.31
C ILE A 93 -3.31 10.70 -11.02
N ILE A 94 -4.37 9.90 -10.93
CA ILE A 94 -5.65 10.32 -10.40
C ILE A 94 -5.54 10.43 -8.88
N GLN A 95 -5.57 11.66 -8.39
CA GLN A 95 -5.39 11.94 -6.96
C GLN A 95 -6.68 11.77 -6.15
N GLY A 96 -7.83 12.11 -6.74
CA GLY A 96 -9.11 12.15 -6.02
C GLY A 96 -9.17 13.26 -4.96
N VAL A 97 -10.25 13.28 -4.20
CA VAL A 97 -10.40 14.21 -3.07
C VAL A 97 -9.37 13.86 -1.99
N ASP A 98 -8.72 14.87 -1.43
CA ASP A 98 -7.67 14.73 -0.40
C ASP A 98 -6.55 13.73 -0.77
N ARG A 99 -6.35 13.51 -2.06
CA ARG A 99 -5.35 12.57 -2.60
C ARG A 99 -5.51 11.12 -2.13
N ILE A 100 -6.74 10.68 -1.87
CA ILE A 100 -7.04 9.32 -1.39
C ILE A 100 -7.41 8.32 -2.50
N ALA A 101 -7.51 8.74 -3.77
CA ALA A 101 -7.70 7.78 -4.86
C ALA A 101 -6.53 6.79 -4.90
N GLY A 102 -6.84 5.51 -5.08
CA GLY A 102 -5.82 4.44 -5.03
C GLY A 102 -5.49 3.92 -3.63
N GLU A 103 -6.05 4.48 -2.56
CA GLU A 103 -5.88 3.97 -1.19
C GLU A 103 -6.72 2.69 -0.96
N PHE A 104 -6.39 1.65 -1.72
CA PHE A 104 -7.17 0.40 -1.76
C PHE A 104 -7.22 -0.34 -0.43
N SER A 105 -6.22 -0.13 0.44
CA SER A 105 -6.22 -0.71 1.79
C SER A 105 -7.47 -0.40 2.59
N THR A 106 -8.14 0.72 2.28
CA THR A 106 -9.30 1.22 3.02
C THR A 106 -10.65 0.67 2.53
N LEU A 107 -10.68 -0.05 1.41
CA LEU A 107 -11.91 -0.64 0.86
C LEU A 107 -12.57 -1.57 1.88
N PRO A 108 -13.84 -1.35 2.24
CA PRO A 108 -14.58 -2.25 3.12
C PRO A 108 -15.04 -3.47 2.31
N LEU A 109 -14.55 -4.67 2.66
CA LEU A 109 -14.88 -5.90 1.95
C LEU A 109 -15.67 -6.92 2.78
N ASP A 110 -15.48 -6.94 4.08
CA ASP A 110 -16.22 -7.83 4.96
C ASP A 110 -17.21 -7.00 5.79
N PHE A 111 -18.48 -7.13 5.46
CA PHE A 111 -19.58 -6.43 6.12
C PHE A 111 -19.99 -7.08 7.44
N SER A 112 -19.35 -8.17 7.85
CA SER A 112 -19.52 -8.74 9.18
C SER A 112 -18.99 -7.77 10.22
N PRO A 113 -19.77 -7.39 11.25
CA PRO A 113 -19.32 -6.45 12.26
C PRO A 113 -18.15 -7.04 13.03
N THR A 114 -17.04 -6.33 13.06
CA THR A 114 -15.91 -6.69 13.96
C THR A 114 -16.31 -6.44 15.41
N LYS A 115 -15.55 -6.99 16.37
CA LYS A 115 -15.74 -6.70 17.80
C LYS A 115 -15.71 -5.19 18.14
N LYS A 116 -15.19 -4.36 17.22
CA LYS A 116 -15.14 -2.89 17.33
C LYS A 116 -16.26 -2.19 16.55
N GLY A 117 -17.26 -2.93 16.02
CA GLY A 117 -18.41 -2.38 15.31
C GLY A 117 -18.07 -1.75 13.94
N ARG A 118 -16.91 -2.07 13.34
CA ARG A 118 -16.51 -1.59 12.01
C ARG A 118 -16.30 -2.75 11.05
N PHE A 119 -16.43 -2.48 9.77
CA PHE A 119 -16.16 -3.45 8.71
C PHE A 119 -14.66 -3.75 8.58
N LYS A 120 -14.31 -4.97 8.17
CA LYS A 120 -12.93 -5.28 7.77
C LYS A 120 -12.61 -4.65 6.44
N ARG A 121 -11.41 -4.11 6.34
CA ARG A 121 -10.90 -3.46 5.14
C ARG A 121 -9.99 -4.40 4.36
N LEU A 122 -9.81 -4.13 3.07
CA LEU A 122 -8.94 -4.93 2.20
C LEU A 122 -7.53 -5.09 2.78
N GLY A 123 -6.91 -4.03 3.31
CA GLY A 123 -5.60 -4.10 3.93
C GLY A 123 -5.52 -5.05 5.14
N GLU A 124 -6.64 -5.27 5.84
CA GLU A 124 -6.73 -6.14 7.02
C GLU A 124 -6.94 -7.63 6.69
N ILE A 125 -7.24 -7.95 5.42
CA ILE A 125 -7.54 -9.33 4.99
C ILE A 125 -6.73 -9.82 3.80
N ALA A 126 -6.05 -8.92 3.07
CA ALA A 126 -5.36 -9.24 1.82
C ALA A 126 -3.89 -8.77 1.79
N SER A 127 -3.39 -8.07 2.82
CA SER A 127 -1.98 -7.70 2.91
C SER A 127 -1.10 -8.90 3.36
N ILE A 128 0.23 -8.75 3.25
CA ILE A 128 1.18 -9.73 3.81
C ILE A 128 1.05 -9.80 5.34
N SER A 129 0.82 -8.66 6.01
CA SER A 129 0.55 -8.67 7.45
C SER A 129 -0.70 -9.48 7.81
N ALA A 130 -1.75 -9.36 6.99
CA ALA A 130 -2.96 -10.15 7.15
C ALA A 130 -2.72 -11.65 6.93
N LEU A 131 -1.93 -12.01 5.91
CA LEU A 131 -1.52 -13.42 5.66
C LEU A 131 -0.83 -14.01 6.89
N ILE A 132 0.14 -13.27 7.47
CA ILE A 132 0.87 -13.70 8.67
C ILE A 132 -0.08 -13.84 9.88
N GLU A 133 -0.98 -12.90 10.07
CA GLU A 133 -1.97 -12.93 11.15
C GLU A 133 -2.94 -14.12 11.00
N MET A 134 -3.45 -14.36 9.78
CA MET A 134 -4.32 -15.50 9.48
C MET A 134 -3.64 -16.84 9.80
N TYR A 135 -2.37 -17.00 9.40
CA TYR A 135 -1.61 -18.21 9.69
C TYR A 135 -1.38 -18.37 11.20
N ASN A 136 -0.86 -17.33 11.85
CA ASN A 136 -0.50 -17.38 13.28
C ASN A 136 -1.72 -17.54 14.21
N SER A 137 -2.90 -17.10 13.77
CA SER A 137 -4.13 -17.32 14.57
C SER A 137 -4.58 -18.78 14.63
N ARG A 138 -4.06 -19.66 13.75
CA ARG A 138 -4.41 -21.07 13.65
C ARG A 138 -3.23 -22.02 13.86
N SER A 139 -2.01 -21.51 13.88
CA SER A 139 -0.79 -22.29 14.06
C SER A 139 -0.28 -22.22 15.51
N PRO A 140 0.11 -23.35 16.12
CA PRO A 140 0.78 -23.35 17.43
C PRO A 140 2.20 -22.75 17.36
N VAL A 141 2.80 -22.74 16.16
CA VAL A 141 4.14 -22.19 15.92
C VAL A 141 4.02 -20.96 15.02
N PRO A 142 4.18 -19.75 15.56
CA PRO A 142 4.02 -18.53 14.77
C PRO A 142 5.19 -18.34 13.79
N LEU A 143 4.88 -17.80 12.62
CA LEU A 143 5.85 -17.41 11.60
C LEU A 143 5.94 -15.87 11.54
N LYS A 144 7.09 -15.37 11.07
CA LYS A 144 7.37 -13.92 11.06
C LYS A 144 7.19 -13.29 9.67
N THR A 145 7.32 -14.07 8.62
CA THR A 145 7.31 -13.55 7.24
C THR A 145 6.29 -14.28 6.37
N GLY A 146 5.82 -13.61 5.34
CA GLY A 146 5.00 -14.24 4.30
C GLY A 146 5.78 -15.30 3.51
N GLU A 147 7.10 -15.13 3.37
CA GLU A 147 7.98 -16.08 2.72
C GLU A 147 8.01 -17.43 3.44
N ASP A 148 8.09 -17.42 4.78
CA ASP A 148 8.04 -18.65 5.58
C ASP A 148 6.73 -19.42 5.34
N ILE A 149 5.60 -18.69 5.20
CA ILE A 149 4.29 -19.31 4.92
C ILE A 149 4.27 -19.89 3.49
N CYS A 150 4.81 -19.14 2.51
CA CYS A 150 4.93 -19.62 1.13
C CYS A 150 5.81 -20.88 1.04
N ASN A 151 6.92 -20.92 1.77
CA ASN A 151 7.78 -22.10 1.83
C ASN A 151 7.05 -23.32 2.41
N LYS A 152 6.23 -23.13 3.44
CA LYS A 152 5.36 -24.19 3.97
C LYS A 152 4.31 -24.66 2.95
N TYR A 153 3.72 -23.72 2.22
CA TYR A 153 2.77 -24.03 1.15
C TYR A 153 3.43 -24.93 0.07
N LEU A 154 4.64 -24.57 -0.37
CA LEU A 154 5.40 -25.34 -1.37
C LEU A 154 5.80 -26.73 -0.85
N ASN A 155 5.95 -26.87 0.47
CA ASN A 155 6.19 -28.17 1.13
C ASN A 155 4.88 -28.90 1.51
N HIS A 156 3.77 -28.55 0.91
CA HIS A 156 2.47 -29.20 1.08
C HIS A 156 1.90 -29.17 2.51
N ASP A 157 2.28 -28.18 3.32
CA ASP A 157 1.67 -27.96 4.64
C ASP A 157 0.19 -27.58 4.45
N VAL A 158 -0.70 -28.38 5.01
CA VAL A 158 -2.16 -28.27 4.80
C VAL A 158 -2.69 -26.93 5.32
N LEU A 159 -2.19 -26.45 6.47
CA LEU A 159 -2.62 -25.17 7.04
C LEU A 159 -2.17 -24.00 6.15
N ALA A 160 -0.92 -24.03 5.67
CA ALA A 160 -0.41 -23.00 4.78
C ALA A 160 -1.18 -22.96 3.45
N GLN A 161 -1.54 -24.13 2.90
CA GLN A 161 -2.36 -24.20 1.69
C GLN A 161 -3.74 -23.59 1.90
N ASP A 162 -4.44 -23.91 2.97
CA ASP A 162 -5.76 -23.35 3.26
C ASP A 162 -5.70 -21.83 3.47
N ILE A 163 -4.72 -21.36 4.24
CA ILE A 163 -4.55 -19.93 4.53
C ILE A 163 -4.21 -19.13 3.26
N ILE A 164 -3.29 -19.62 2.43
CA ILE A 164 -2.92 -18.94 1.17
C ILE A 164 -4.13 -18.92 0.20
N HIS A 165 -4.87 -20.00 0.08
CA HIS A 165 -6.09 -20.02 -0.74
C HIS A 165 -7.12 -19.00 -0.26
N GLN A 166 -7.33 -18.88 1.05
CA GLN A 166 -8.24 -17.88 1.61
C GLN A 166 -7.73 -16.45 1.37
N TRP A 167 -6.45 -16.23 1.55
CA TRP A 167 -5.80 -14.93 1.29
C TRP A 167 -5.91 -14.53 -0.18
N CYS A 168 -5.68 -15.46 -1.11
CA CYS A 168 -5.87 -15.22 -2.55
C CYS A 168 -7.33 -14.86 -2.89
N LYS A 169 -8.31 -15.52 -2.28
CA LYS A 169 -9.73 -15.16 -2.46
C LYS A 169 -10.01 -13.72 -2.04
N ASN A 170 -9.43 -13.27 -0.92
CA ASN A 170 -9.58 -11.90 -0.46
C ASN A 170 -8.96 -10.88 -1.46
N ILE A 171 -7.79 -11.21 -2.03
CA ILE A 171 -7.14 -10.38 -3.07
C ILE A 171 -8.03 -10.31 -4.32
N ILE A 172 -8.52 -11.46 -4.80
CA ILE A 172 -9.39 -11.53 -5.98
C ILE A 172 -10.64 -10.68 -5.78
N LEU A 173 -11.28 -10.78 -4.61
CA LEU A 173 -12.44 -9.97 -4.28
C LEU A 173 -12.13 -8.46 -4.34
N GLY A 174 -11.01 -8.04 -3.75
CA GLY A 174 -10.56 -6.65 -3.81
C GLY A 174 -10.30 -6.18 -5.25
N LEU A 175 -9.57 -6.97 -6.02
CA LEU A 175 -9.27 -6.67 -7.42
C LEU A 175 -10.55 -6.59 -8.28
N SER A 176 -11.49 -7.49 -8.09
CA SER A 176 -12.76 -7.49 -8.87
C SER A 176 -13.58 -6.22 -8.66
N ILE A 177 -13.48 -5.58 -7.49
CA ILE A 177 -14.15 -4.29 -7.22
C ILE A 177 -13.40 -3.12 -7.86
N ILE A 178 -12.06 -3.20 -7.92
CA ILE A 178 -11.22 -2.10 -8.41
C ILE A 178 -11.25 -2.00 -9.95
N ILE A 179 -11.38 -3.14 -10.64
CA ILE A 179 -11.30 -3.21 -12.10
C ILE A 179 -12.66 -3.21 -12.81
N MET A 180 -13.77 -3.24 -12.07
CA MET A 180 -15.13 -3.05 -12.64
C MET A 180 -15.50 -1.58 -12.78
#